data_8b13306eebc8027cd958c40075d0023c
#
_entry.id   8b13306eebc8027cd958c40075d0023c
#
_cell.length_a   1.000
_cell.length_b   1.000
_cell.length_c   1.000
_cell.angle_alpha   90.00
_cell.angle_beta   90.00
_cell.angle_gamma   90.00
#
_symmetry.space_group_name_H-M   'P 1'
#
loop_
_entity.id
_entity.type
_entity.pdbx_description
1 polymer ?
#
loop_
_entity_poly.entity_id
_entity_poly.type
_entity_poly.pdbx_seq_one_letter_code
_entity_poly.pdbx_strand_id
1 'polypeptide(L)'
;SFISRQDLSERDQKAAKDSFEAFSELVTRFPDSRYAQDSRQRMTYIVNSLAQYEVHVARYYFQRGAYVAAIGRAQSALTDYQGVPALEEALYILIQSYDALGMTQLRDDARRVMEKSYPQSTYLAGGLKGKSDPWWKVW
;
A
#
# COMPACT_ATOMS: atom_id res chain seq x y z
N SER A 1 -14.44 -4.78 -17.54
CA SER A 1 -15.04 -4.84 -16.20
C SER A 1 -13.97 -4.94 -15.14
N PHE A 2 -14.36 -4.73 -13.89
CA PHE A 2 -13.44 -4.84 -12.75
C PHE A 2 -12.85 -6.24 -12.64
N ILE A 3 -13.64 -7.27 -12.88
CA ILE A 3 -13.20 -8.67 -12.79
C ILE A 3 -12.10 -8.95 -13.80
N SER A 4 -12.25 -8.51 -15.05
CA SER A 4 -11.22 -8.69 -16.08
C SER A 4 -9.92 -7.97 -15.71
N ARG A 5 -10.02 -6.75 -15.16
CA ARG A 5 -8.85 -6.00 -14.71
C ARG A 5 -8.17 -6.70 -13.54
N GLN A 6 -8.95 -7.26 -12.64
CA GLN A 6 -8.42 -8.00 -11.49
C GLN A 6 -7.64 -9.24 -11.96
N ASP A 7 -8.18 -9.99 -12.92
CA ASP A 7 -7.50 -11.17 -13.46
C ASP A 7 -6.15 -10.80 -14.09
N LEU A 8 -6.13 -9.73 -14.90
CA LEU A 8 -4.89 -9.25 -15.50
C LEU A 8 -3.90 -8.79 -14.44
N SER A 9 -4.39 -8.08 -13.41
CA SER A 9 -3.54 -7.61 -12.32
C SER A 9 -2.97 -8.75 -11.49
N GLU A 10 -3.72 -9.82 -11.30
CA GLU A 10 -3.21 -11.01 -10.60
C GLU A 10 -2.10 -11.70 -11.38
N ARG A 11 -2.22 -11.80 -12.71
CA ARG A 11 -1.16 -12.32 -13.57
C ARG A 11 0.07 -11.42 -13.49
N ASP A 12 -0.13 -10.10 -13.55
CA ASP A 12 0.96 -9.14 -13.45
C ASP A 12 1.66 -9.23 -12.09
N GLN A 13 0.89 -9.43 -11.02
CA GLN A 13 1.45 -9.63 -9.69
C GLN A 13 2.28 -10.90 -9.60
N LYS A 14 1.82 -12.00 -10.20
CA LYS A 14 2.58 -13.24 -10.21
C LYS A 14 3.89 -13.06 -10.96
N ALA A 15 3.83 -12.45 -12.13
CA ALA A 15 5.03 -12.16 -12.91
C ALA A 15 6.01 -11.28 -12.15
N ALA A 16 5.50 -10.26 -11.43
CA ALA A 16 6.31 -9.38 -10.61
C ALA A 16 6.98 -10.15 -9.46
N LYS A 17 6.24 -11.03 -8.79
CA LYS A 17 6.79 -11.85 -7.69
C LYS A 17 7.86 -12.81 -8.20
N ASP A 18 7.64 -13.44 -9.34
CA ASP A 18 8.62 -14.34 -9.96
C ASP A 18 9.89 -13.56 -10.33
N SER A 19 9.74 -12.37 -10.89
CA SER A 19 10.88 -11.50 -11.20
C SER A 19 11.63 -11.08 -9.95
N PHE A 20 10.90 -10.75 -8.87
CA PHE A 20 11.52 -10.40 -7.59
C PHE A 20 12.36 -11.55 -7.06
N GLU A 21 11.87 -12.77 -7.11
CA GLU A 21 12.62 -13.95 -6.66
C GLU A 21 13.89 -14.15 -7.48
N ALA A 22 13.82 -13.99 -8.80
CA ALA A 22 14.98 -14.12 -9.68
C ALA A 22 16.03 -13.05 -9.37
N PHE A 23 15.61 -11.79 -9.17
CA PHE A 23 16.53 -10.71 -8.79
C PHE A 23 17.11 -10.92 -7.41
N SER A 24 16.31 -11.41 -6.46
CA SER A 24 16.77 -11.71 -5.10
C SER A 24 17.86 -12.77 -5.12
N GLU A 25 17.69 -13.82 -5.91
CA GLU A 25 18.69 -14.86 -6.07
C GLU A 25 19.99 -14.30 -6.66
N LEU A 26 19.89 -13.46 -7.68
CA LEU A 26 21.06 -12.83 -8.29
C LEU A 26 21.84 -11.98 -7.27
N VAL A 27 21.14 -11.17 -6.48
CA VAL A 27 21.75 -10.33 -5.45
C VAL A 27 22.43 -11.19 -4.38
N THR A 28 21.81 -12.30 -4.00
CA THR A 28 22.35 -13.20 -2.99
C THR A 28 23.61 -13.91 -3.47
N ARG A 29 23.64 -14.36 -4.72
CA ARG A 29 24.79 -15.07 -5.29
C ARG A 29 25.95 -14.15 -5.68
N PHE A 30 25.65 -12.96 -6.18
CA PHE A 30 26.63 -12.04 -6.72
C PHE A 30 26.43 -10.62 -6.17
N PRO A 31 26.61 -10.43 -4.84
CA PRO A 31 26.24 -9.17 -4.19
C PRO A 31 27.08 -7.98 -4.64
N ASP A 32 28.29 -8.21 -5.14
CA ASP A 32 29.21 -7.15 -5.55
C ASP A 32 29.19 -6.88 -7.06
N SER A 33 28.33 -7.58 -7.80
CA SER A 33 28.27 -7.39 -9.24
C SER A 33 27.52 -6.12 -9.60
N ARG A 34 27.83 -5.59 -10.79
CA ARG A 34 27.11 -4.47 -11.36
C ARG A 34 25.62 -4.79 -11.54
N TYR A 35 25.32 -6.03 -11.87
CA TYR A 35 23.95 -6.49 -12.05
C TYR A 35 23.16 -6.56 -10.72
N ALA A 36 23.84 -6.81 -9.61
CA ALA A 36 23.19 -6.83 -8.30
C ALA A 36 22.63 -5.46 -7.92
N GLN A 37 23.36 -4.38 -8.24
CA GLN A 37 22.89 -3.02 -7.96
C GLN A 37 21.66 -2.69 -8.79
N ASP A 38 21.67 -3.00 -10.08
CA ASP A 38 20.50 -2.81 -10.94
C ASP A 38 19.32 -3.66 -10.45
N SER A 39 19.58 -4.89 -10.02
CA SER A 39 18.55 -5.78 -9.50
C SER A 39 17.91 -5.23 -8.24
N ARG A 40 18.67 -4.63 -7.34
CA ARG A 40 18.12 -3.99 -6.12
C ARG A 40 17.16 -2.86 -6.48
N GLN A 41 17.49 -2.04 -7.47
CA GLN A 41 16.60 -0.98 -7.92
C GLN A 41 15.31 -1.53 -8.51
N ARG A 42 15.42 -2.59 -9.31
CA ARG A 42 14.25 -3.24 -9.90
C ARG A 42 13.39 -3.91 -8.84
N MET A 43 14.00 -4.52 -7.83
CA MET A 43 13.29 -5.10 -6.70
C MET A 43 12.47 -4.05 -5.94
N THR A 44 13.06 -2.90 -5.67
CA THR A 44 12.37 -1.79 -5.01
C THR A 44 11.17 -1.33 -5.84
N TYR A 45 11.35 -1.20 -7.15
CA TYR A 45 10.27 -0.84 -8.05
C TYR A 45 9.13 -1.87 -8.02
N ILE A 46 9.48 -3.17 -8.07
CA ILE A 46 8.49 -4.26 -8.04
C ILE A 46 7.71 -4.23 -6.73
N VAL A 47 8.39 -4.11 -5.59
CA VAL A 47 7.74 -4.06 -4.28
C VAL A 47 6.78 -2.89 -4.20
N ASN A 48 7.21 -1.71 -4.66
CA ASN A 48 6.35 -0.54 -4.66
C ASN A 48 5.13 -0.75 -5.57
N SER A 49 5.31 -1.37 -6.73
CA SER A 49 4.21 -1.64 -7.64
C SER A 49 3.19 -2.61 -7.04
N LEU A 50 3.67 -3.65 -6.36
CA LEU A 50 2.80 -4.61 -5.67
C LEU A 50 2.03 -3.93 -4.53
N ALA A 51 2.70 -3.10 -3.75
CA ALA A 51 2.06 -2.35 -2.67
C ALA A 51 1.02 -1.36 -3.23
N GLN A 52 1.34 -0.66 -4.31
CA GLN A 52 0.41 0.25 -4.96
C GLN A 52 -0.85 -0.47 -5.43
N TYR A 53 -0.71 -1.69 -5.95
CA TYR A 53 -1.87 -2.48 -6.35
C TYR A 53 -2.78 -2.78 -5.16
N GLU A 54 -2.22 -3.24 -4.04
CA GLU A 54 -3.01 -3.52 -2.85
C GLU A 54 -3.71 -2.27 -2.32
N VAL A 55 -3.02 -1.14 -2.32
CA VAL A 55 -3.59 0.13 -1.90
C VAL A 55 -4.70 0.58 -2.87
N HIS A 56 -4.50 0.37 -4.15
CA HIS A 56 -5.52 0.68 -5.16
C HIS A 56 -6.82 -0.12 -4.89
N VAL A 57 -6.70 -1.41 -4.59
CA VAL A 57 -7.86 -2.25 -4.27
C VAL A 57 -8.50 -1.79 -2.96
N ALA A 58 -7.69 -1.47 -1.95
CA ALA A 58 -8.21 -0.94 -0.69
C ALA A 58 -9.01 0.35 -0.91
N ARG A 59 -8.48 1.25 -1.72
CA ARG A 59 -9.16 2.50 -2.07
C ARG A 59 -10.48 2.24 -2.78
N TYR A 60 -10.50 1.28 -3.69
CA TYR A 60 -11.71 0.89 -4.41
C TYR A 60 -12.83 0.50 -3.43
N TYR A 61 -12.50 -0.36 -2.48
CA TYR A 61 -13.47 -0.78 -1.47
C TYR A 61 -13.87 0.37 -0.55
N PHE A 62 -12.92 1.20 -0.15
CA PHE A 62 -13.19 2.35 0.70
C PHE A 62 -14.18 3.31 0.04
N GLN A 63 -14.00 3.62 -1.24
CA GLN A 63 -14.88 4.51 -1.98
C GLN A 63 -16.32 4.00 -2.05
N ARG A 64 -16.51 2.70 -1.95
CA ARG A 64 -17.82 2.05 -1.97
C ARG A 64 -18.41 1.80 -0.60
N GLY A 65 -17.76 2.27 0.44
CA GLY A 65 -18.22 2.05 1.80
C GLY A 65 -18.00 0.64 2.32
N ALA A 66 -17.24 -0.19 1.61
CA ALA A 66 -16.89 -1.54 2.04
C ALA A 66 -15.66 -1.48 2.95
N TYR A 67 -15.84 -0.94 4.15
CA TYR A 67 -14.74 -0.62 5.04
C TYR A 67 -13.99 -1.85 5.55
N VAL A 68 -14.69 -2.94 5.83
CA VAL A 68 -14.03 -4.17 6.29
C VAL A 68 -13.10 -4.72 5.21
N ALA A 69 -13.55 -4.74 3.96
CA ALA A 69 -12.71 -5.17 2.84
C ALA A 69 -11.52 -4.22 2.62
N ALA A 70 -11.76 -2.91 2.74
CA ALA A 70 -10.69 -1.91 2.64
C ALA A 70 -9.63 -2.12 3.71
N ILE A 71 -10.04 -2.38 4.95
CA ILE A 71 -9.14 -2.67 6.06
C ILE A 71 -8.29 -3.90 5.74
N GLY A 72 -8.90 -4.98 5.27
CA GLY A 72 -8.20 -6.21 4.95
C GLY A 72 -7.08 -5.99 3.92
N ARG A 73 -7.39 -5.26 2.86
CA ARG A 73 -6.40 -4.98 1.81
C ARG A 73 -5.30 -4.04 2.28
N ALA A 74 -5.65 -2.99 3.01
CA ALA A 74 -4.67 -2.06 3.55
C ALA A 74 -3.74 -2.74 4.55
N GLN A 75 -4.27 -3.61 5.42
CA GLN A 75 -3.45 -4.40 6.35
C GLN A 75 -2.52 -5.34 5.61
N SER A 76 -2.99 -5.99 4.54
CA SER A 76 -2.15 -6.85 3.72
C SER A 76 -0.97 -6.08 3.13
N ALA A 77 -1.22 -4.86 2.63
CA ALA A 77 -0.15 -4.03 2.10
C ALA A 77 0.91 -3.72 3.17
N LEU A 78 0.46 -3.37 4.38
CA LEU A 78 1.36 -3.02 5.49
C LEU A 78 2.12 -4.23 6.01
N THR A 79 1.52 -5.42 5.96
CA THR A 79 2.15 -6.65 6.42
C THR A 79 3.15 -7.21 5.41
N ASP A 80 2.78 -7.21 4.13
CA ASP A 80 3.54 -7.88 3.08
C ASP A 80 4.67 -7.01 2.52
N TYR A 81 4.54 -5.70 2.61
CA TYR A 81 5.49 -4.76 2.01
C TYR A 81 5.95 -3.75 3.05
N GLN A 82 7.21 -3.34 3.00
CA GLN A 82 7.76 -2.39 3.96
C GLN A 82 8.63 -1.36 3.23
N GLY A 83 8.65 -0.15 3.78
CA GLY A 83 9.55 0.89 3.34
C GLY A 83 9.22 1.51 1.98
N VAL A 84 7.98 1.35 1.50
CA VAL A 84 7.58 1.91 0.21
C VAL A 84 6.55 3.03 0.40
N PRO A 85 6.55 4.03 -0.51
CA PRO A 85 5.69 5.21 -0.34
C PRO A 85 4.19 4.91 -0.32
N ALA A 86 3.74 3.85 -0.99
CA ALA A 86 2.32 3.50 -1.05
C ALA A 86 1.72 3.20 0.32
N LEU A 87 2.53 2.82 1.30
CA LEU A 87 2.05 2.45 2.63
C LEU A 87 1.49 3.62 3.42
N GLU A 88 1.90 4.84 3.10
CA GLU A 88 1.31 6.04 3.71
C GLU A 88 -0.18 6.11 3.42
N GLU A 89 -0.58 5.91 2.17
CA GLU A 89 -1.99 5.87 1.79
C GLU A 89 -2.72 4.68 2.44
N ALA A 90 -2.07 3.54 2.54
CA ALA A 90 -2.65 2.37 3.22
C ALA A 90 -3.02 2.69 4.67
N LEU A 91 -2.13 3.35 5.39
CA LEU A 91 -2.41 3.79 6.77
C LEU A 91 -3.57 4.78 6.82
N TYR A 92 -3.63 5.71 5.88
CA TYR A 92 -4.73 6.66 5.80
C TYR A 92 -6.07 5.94 5.61
N ILE A 93 -6.12 4.97 4.69
CA ILE A 93 -7.33 4.17 4.46
C ILE A 93 -7.74 3.40 5.71
N LEU A 94 -6.77 2.82 6.44
CA LEU A 94 -7.06 2.15 7.71
C LEU A 94 -7.68 3.10 8.72
N ILE A 95 -7.08 4.26 8.92
CA ILE A 95 -7.57 5.24 9.88
C ILE A 95 -9.01 5.65 9.56
N GLN A 96 -9.28 5.99 8.32
CA GLN A 96 -10.60 6.41 7.89
C GLN A 96 -11.62 5.29 7.95
N SER A 97 -11.22 4.06 7.63
CA SER A 97 -12.11 2.90 7.68
C SER A 97 -12.46 2.54 9.12
N TYR A 98 -11.49 2.55 10.02
CA TYR A 98 -11.75 2.31 11.44
C TYR A 98 -12.65 3.40 12.02
N ASP A 99 -12.43 4.64 11.64
CA ASP A 99 -13.28 5.75 12.09
C ASP A 99 -14.72 5.56 11.61
N ALA A 100 -14.91 5.20 10.35
CA ALA A 100 -16.23 4.97 9.78
C ALA A 100 -16.98 3.84 10.49
N LEU A 101 -16.24 2.83 10.96
CA LEU A 101 -16.85 1.68 11.69
C LEU A 101 -16.93 1.91 13.19
N GLY A 102 -16.50 3.06 13.69
CA GLY A 102 -16.53 3.35 15.12
C GLY A 102 -15.48 2.62 15.95
N MET A 103 -14.46 2.08 15.30
CA MET A 103 -13.36 1.36 15.96
C MET A 103 -12.29 2.35 16.41
N THR A 104 -12.62 3.14 17.44
CA THR A 104 -11.80 4.28 17.85
C THR A 104 -10.41 3.89 18.36
N GLN A 105 -10.30 2.77 19.06
CA GLN A 105 -9.01 2.31 19.58
C GLN A 105 -8.06 1.94 18.43
N LEU A 106 -8.54 1.17 17.47
CA LEU A 106 -7.74 0.78 16.31
C LEU A 106 -7.40 1.99 15.44
N ARG A 107 -8.34 2.93 15.29
CA ARG A 107 -8.09 4.18 14.59
C ARG A 107 -6.95 4.97 15.23
N ASP A 108 -6.99 5.11 16.54
CA ASP A 108 -5.98 5.88 17.27
C ASP A 108 -4.62 5.19 17.22
N ASP A 109 -4.61 3.86 17.29
CA ASP A 109 -3.36 3.08 17.14
C ASP A 109 -2.75 3.27 15.75
N ALA A 110 -3.56 3.21 14.71
CA ALA A 110 -3.11 3.43 13.34
C ALA A 110 -2.62 4.86 13.14
N ARG A 111 -3.30 5.84 13.76
CA ARG A 111 -2.86 7.23 13.72
C ARG A 111 -1.49 7.42 14.36
N ARG A 112 -1.24 6.76 15.49
CA ARG A 112 0.07 6.83 16.14
C ARG A 112 1.18 6.27 15.25
N VAL A 113 0.89 5.17 14.54
CA VAL A 113 1.84 4.61 13.56
C VAL A 113 2.11 5.61 12.45
N MET A 114 1.06 6.26 11.94
CA MET A 114 1.20 7.28 10.90
C MET A 114 2.06 8.46 11.38
N GLU A 115 1.79 8.97 12.58
CA GLU A 115 2.55 10.09 13.15
C GLU A 115 4.02 9.74 13.34
N LYS A 116 4.31 8.49 13.71
CA LYS A 116 5.67 8.04 13.94
C LYS A 116 6.41 7.78 12.63
N SER A 117 5.75 7.16 11.65
CA SER A 117 6.36 6.74 10.39
C SER A 117 6.37 7.85 9.34
N TYR A 118 5.36 8.69 9.35
CA TYR A 118 5.17 9.75 8.35
C TYR A 118 4.79 11.07 9.04
N PRO A 119 5.69 11.64 9.86
CA PRO A 119 5.34 12.83 10.66
C PRO A 119 4.98 14.06 9.84
N GLN A 120 5.42 14.10 8.57
CA GLN A 120 5.11 15.21 7.68
C GLN A 120 4.04 14.87 6.65
N SER A 121 3.27 13.83 6.91
CA SER A 121 2.22 13.41 5.99
C SER A 121 1.17 14.50 5.81
N THR A 122 0.80 14.74 4.55
CA THR A 122 -0.30 15.65 4.23
C THR A 122 -1.65 15.12 4.72
N TYR A 123 -1.77 13.80 4.89
CA TYR A 123 -2.97 13.20 5.44
C TYR A 123 -3.18 13.59 6.91
N LEU A 124 -2.10 13.70 7.67
CA LEU A 124 -2.17 14.17 9.06
C LEU A 124 -2.57 15.64 9.14
N ALA A 125 -2.05 16.46 8.23
CA ALA A 125 -2.26 17.90 8.25
C ALA A 125 -3.69 18.31 7.88
N GLY A 126 -4.33 17.58 6.95
CA GLY A 126 -5.63 17.98 6.43
C GLY A 126 -6.65 16.84 6.36
N GLY A 127 -6.24 15.68 5.86
CA GLY A 127 -7.16 14.58 5.58
C GLY A 127 -7.83 13.99 6.81
N LEU A 128 -7.07 13.83 7.90
CA LEU A 128 -7.57 13.18 9.12
C LEU A 128 -8.49 14.08 9.95
N LYS A 129 -8.52 15.36 9.67
CA LYS A 129 -9.41 16.28 10.39
C LYS A 129 -10.78 16.43 9.73
N GLY A 130 -10.99 15.77 8.62
CA GLY A 130 -12.28 15.71 7.95
C GLY A 130 -12.81 17.03 7.43
N LYS A 131 -11.95 18.04 7.26
CA LYS A 131 -12.38 19.39 6.89
C LYS A 131 -12.33 19.68 5.40
N SER A 132 -11.65 18.84 4.63
CA SER A 132 -11.54 18.99 3.18
C SER A 132 -12.17 17.79 2.51
N ASP A 133 -12.51 17.95 1.24
CA ASP A 133 -12.97 16.82 0.47
C ASP A 133 -11.89 15.73 0.49
N PRO A 134 -12.32 14.47 0.64
CA PRO A 134 -11.35 13.37 0.59
C PRO A 134 -10.61 13.36 -0.74
N TRP A 135 -9.34 13.01 -0.67
CA TRP A 135 -8.48 12.96 -1.87
C TRP A 135 -9.04 12.06 -2.97
N TRP A 136 -9.84 11.04 -2.63
CA TRP A 136 -10.44 10.14 -3.62
C TRP A 136 -11.63 10.76 -4.36
N LYS A 137 -12.17 11.88 -3.93
CA LYS A 137 -13.24 12.56 -4.66
C LYS A 137 -12.75 13.35 -5.87
N VAL A 138 -11.46 13.38 -6.10
CA VAL A 138 -10.86 14.07 -7.24
C VAL A 138 -11.17 13.35 -8.57
N TRP A 139 -11.53 12.07 -8.49
CA TRP A 139 -11.89 11.31 -9.68
C TRP A 139 -13.22 10.55 -9.55
#